data_6d676b49d74f0ecf61bee29e08d9fc12
#
_entry.id   6d676b49d74f0ecf61bee29e08d9fc12
#
_cell.length_a   1.000
_cell.length_b   1.000
_cell.length_c   1.000
_cell.angle_alpha   90.00
_cell.angle_beta   90.00
_cell.angle_gamma   90.00
#
_symmetry.space_group_name_H-M   'P 1'
#
loop_
_entity.id
_entity.type
_entity.pdbx_description
1 polymer ?
#
loop_
_entity_poly.entity_id
_entity_poly.type
_entity_poly.pdbx_seq_one_letter_code
_entity_poly.pdbx_strand_id
1 'polypeptide(L)'
;MTIYLFLTDRMKRGGYVYIMSNPKNTATYVGVTASLLIRVSQHKDKINPDSHTAKYNITKLVYYQGFHHIEEAIAEEKRIKGMSRKKKHLLVSALNPEWKDITDDVIE
;
A
#
# COMPACT_ATOMS: atom_id res chain seq x y z
N MET A 1 -9.56 -20.29 -23.28
CA MET A 1 -9.96 -18.88 -23.32
C MET A 1 -10.80 -18.46 -22.13
N THR A 2 -11.87 -19.21 -21.92
CA THR A 2 -12.77 -18.88 -20.80
C THR A 2 -12.06 -18.88 -19.46
N ILE A 3 -11.22 -19.88 -19.22
CA ILE A 3 -10.45 -19.99 -17.98
C ILE A 3 -9.53 -18.78 -17.80
N TYR A 4 -8.88 -18.36 -18.88
CA TYR A 4 -7.98 -17.20 -18.83
C TYR A 4 -8.74 -15.94 -18.45
N LEU A 5 -9.88 -15.70 -19.09
CA LEU A 5 -10.69 -14.53 -18.79
C LEU A 5 -11.17 -14.54 -17.34
N PHE A 6 -11.57 -15.72 -16.85
CA PHE A 6 -12.01 -15.86 -15.48
C PHE A 6 -10.89 -15.53 -14.49
N LEU A 7 -9.67 -16.01 -14.74
CA LEU A 7 -8.53 -15.70 -13.89
C LEU A 7 -8.23 -14.21 -13.89
N THR A 8 -8.32 -13.56 -15.06
CA THR A 8 -8.11 -12.14 -15.18
C THR A 8 -9.12 -11.36 -14.34
N ASP A 9 -10.39 -11.75 -14.38
CA ASP A 9 -11.43 -11.11 -13.58
C ASP A 9 -11.15 -11.27 -12.09
N ARG A 10 -10.73 -12.46 -11.67
CA ARG A 10 -10.41 -12.73 -10.27
C ARG A 10 -9.26 -11.84 -9.81
N MET A 11 -8.23 -11.68 -10.62
CA MET A 11 -7.12 -10.82 -10.31
C MET A 11 -7.55 -9.37 -10.17
N LYS A 12 -8.47 -8.93 -11.03
CA LYS A 12 -9.01 -7.57 -10.97
C LYS A 12 -9.81 -7.31 -9.69
N ARG A 13 -10.34 -8.38 -9.05
CA ARG A 13 -11.10 -8.26 -7.82
C ARG A 13 -10.23 -8.30 -6.58
N GLY A 14 -8.97 -8.60 -6.75
CA GLY A 14 -8.01 -8.60 -5.66
C GLY A 14 -7.69 -7.20 -5.19
N GLY A 15 -6.96 -7.13 -4.11
CA GLY A 15 -6.57 -5.84 -3.57
C GLY A 15 -5.31 -5.95 -2.74
N TYR A 16 -4.76 -4.78 -2.42
CA TYR A 16 -3.56 -4.64 -1.63
C TYR A 16 -3.81 -3.64 -0.51
N VAL A 17 -3.33 -3.99 0.67
CA VAL A 17 -3.12 -2.98 1.71
C VAL A 17 -1.67 -2.55 1.62
N TYR A 18 -1.42 -1.27 1.83
CA TYR A 18 -0.06 -0.73 1.73
C TYR A 18 0.16 0.37 2.74
N ILE A 19 1.43 0.58 3.09
CA ILE A 19 1.85 1.67 3.95
C ILE A 19 2.91 2.46 3.22
N MET A 20 2.71 3.78 3.16
CA MET A 20 3.68 4.70 2.61
C MET A 20 4.23 5.58 3.72
N SER A 21 5.43 6.09 3.50
CA SER A 21 6.13 6.93 4.47
C SER A 21 6.78 8.11 3.77
N ASN A 22 7.03 9.16 4.55
CA ASN A 22 7.91 10.22 4.10
C ASN A 22 9.37 9.77 4.23
N PRO A 23 10.34 10.48 3.61
CA PRO A 23 11.75 10.05 3.65
C PRO A 23 12.32 9.89 5.06
N LYS A 24 11.86 10.68 6.02
CA LYS A 24 12.37 10.63 7.40
C LYS A 24 11.65 9.62 8.29
N ASN A 25 10.67 8.88 7.75
CA ASN A 25 9.89 7.87 8.48
C ASN A 25 9.15 8.43 9.69
N THR A 26 8.74 9.69 9.63
CA THR A 26 8.01 10.37 10.71
C THR A 26 6.52 10.47 10.45
N ALA A 27 6.10 10.29 9.21
CA ALA A 27 4.68 10.32 8.83
C ALA A 27 4.38 9.14 7.93
N THR A 28 3.26 8.47 8.17
CA THR A 28 2.85 7.30 7.38
C THR A 28 1.41 7.44 6.91
N TYR A 29 1.08 6.68 5.88
CA TYR A 29 -0.27 6.58 5.35
C TYR A 29 -0.58 5.10 5.08
N VAL A 30 -1.73 4.65 5.54
CA VAL A 30 -2.21 3.29 5.28
C VAL A 30 -3.34 3.40 4.28
N GLY A 31 -3.25 2.64 3.20
CA GLY A 31 -4.26 2.66 2.15
C GLY A 31 -4.59 1.28 1.62
N VAL A 32 -5.63 1.22 0.80
CA VAL A 32 -6.05 0.01 0.11
C VAL A 32 -6.30 0.37 -1.35
N THR A 33 -5.93 -0.55 -2.24
CA THR A 33 -6.10 -0.31 -3.68
C THR A 33 -6.20 -1.64 -4.42
N ALA A 34 -6.88 -1.61 -5.56
CA ALA A 34 -6.90 -2.75 -6.48
C ALA A 34 -5.67 -2.75 -7.40
N SER A 35 -4.95 -1.62 -7.51
CA SER A 35 -3.80 -1.47 -8.40
C SER A 35 -2.68 -0.77 -7.65
N LEU A 36 -1.78 -1.55 -7.08
CA LEU A 36 -0.75 -1.04 -6.19
C LEU A 36 0.22 -0.08 -6.88
N LEU A 37 0.81 -0.51 -8.00
CA LEU A 37 1.80 0.32 -8.69
C LEU A 37 1.22 1.62 -9.21
N ILE A 38 -0.01 1.59 -9.72
CA ILE A 38 -0.68 2.81 -10.17
C ILE A 38 -0.89 3.76 -9.00
N ARG A 39 -1.38 3.25 -7.88
CA ARG A 39 -1.65 4.08 -6.71
C ARG A 39 -0.36 4.65 -6.12
N VAL A 40 0.70 3.85 -6.04
CA VAL A 40 2.00 4.32 -5.56
C VAL A 40 2.55 5.41 -6.47
N SER A 41 2.43 5.22 -7.78
CA SER A 41 2.82 6.22 -8.77
C SER A 41 2.08 7.54 -8.56
N GLN A 42 0.78 7.48 -8.31
CA GLN A 42 -0.03 8.67 -8.02
C GLN A 42 0.44 9.40 -6.77
N HIS A 43 0.81 8.66 -5.72
CA HIS A 43 1.37 9.28 -4.51
C HIS A 43 2.71 9.94 -4.78
N LYS A 44 3.60 9.27 -5.52
CA LYS A 44 4.92 9.81 -5.84
C LYS A 44 4.81 11.08 -6.69
N ASP A 45 3.87 11.11 -7.62
CA ASP A 45 3.67 12.25 -8.51
C ASP A 45 2.83 13.36 -7.87
N LYS A 46 2.32 13.13 -6.66
CA LYS A 46 1.46 14.08 -5.96
C LYS A 46 0.31 14.57 -6.83
N ILE A 47 -0.35 13.62 -7.51
CA ILE A 47 -1.43 13.93 -8.45
C ILE A 47 -2.52 14.78 -7.80
N ASN A 48 -2.78 14.54 -6.51
CA ASN A 48 -3.69 15.35 -5.72
C ASN A 48 -2.85 16.20 -4.74
N PRO A 49 -2.40 17.40 -5.13
CA PRO A 49 -1.46 18.17 -4.32
C PRO A 49 -2.02 18.64 -2.98
N ASP A 50 -3.34 18.67 -2.84
CA ASP A 50 -3.98 19.04 -1.58
C ASP A 50 -4.17 17.86 -0.63
N SER A 51 -3.81 16.66 -1.05
CA SER A 51 -3.97 15.48 -0.21
C SER A 51 -2.97 15.49 0.95
N HIS A 52 -3.32 14.75 2.01
CA HIS A 52 -2.45 14.56 3.17
C HIS A 52 -1.08 14.01 2.74
N THR A 53 -1.08 12.99 1.87
CA THR A 53 0.16 12.36 1.44
C THR A 53 1.06 13.32 0.67
N ALA A 54 0.50 14.18 -0.18
CA ALA A 54 1.28 15.16 -0.92
C ALA A 54 1.88 16.22 -0.01
N LYS A 55 1.10 16.72 0.94
CA LYS A 55 1.55 17.77 1.86
C LYS A 55 2.69 17.33 2.77
N TYR A 56 2.69 16.06 3.16
CA TYR A 56 3.70 15.54 4.08
C TYR A 56 4.80 14.74 3.38
N ASN A 57 4.86 14.78 2.04
CA ASN A 57 5.86 14.05 1.25
C ASN A 57 5.85 12.54 1.53
N ILE A 58 4.66 11.96 1.68
CA ILE A 58 4.52 10.52 1.92
C ILE A 58 4.54 9.84 0.56
N THR A 59 5.75 9.58 0.07
CA THR A 59 5.98 9.13 -1.31
C THR A 59 6.76 7.81 -1.41
N LYS A 60 7.14 7.23 -0.27
CA LYS A 60 7.96 6.04 -0.22
C LYS A 60 7.09 4.84 0.19
N LEU A 61 7.06 3.79 -0.63
CA LEU A 61 6.34 2.56 -0.30
C LEU A 61 7.20 1.70 0.62
N VAL A 62 6.74 1.44 1.84
CA VAL A 62 7.52 0.69 2.82
C VAL A 62 6.92 -0.67 3.20
N TYR A 63 5.67 -0.93 2.84
CA TYR A 63 4.99 -2.17 3.19
C TYR A 63 3.81 -2.40 2.24
N TYR A 64 3.57 -3.64 1.85
CA TYR A 64 2.34 -4.01 1.18
C TYR A 64 2.03 -5.49 1.39
N GLN A 65 0.77 -5.82 1.25
CA GLN A 65 0.29 -7.20 1.30
C GLN A 65 -0.88 -7.35 0.33
N GLY A 66 -0.82 -8.40 -0.50
CA GLY A 66 -1.86 -8.70 -1.46
C GLY A 66 -2.88 -9.68 -0.92
N PHE A 67 -4.11 -9.55 -1.41
CA PHE A 67 -5.23 -10.42 -1.05
C PHE A 67 -5.99 -10.82 -2.32
N HIS A 68 -6.59 -12.00 -2.31
CA HIS A 68 -7.40 -12.47 -3.45
C HIS A 68 -8.67 -11.65 -3.63
N HIS A 69 -9.22 -11.11 -2.54
CA HIS A 69 -10.45 -10.33 -2.56
C HIS A 69 -10.21 -8.96 -1.94
N ILE A 70 -10.75 -7.93 -2.60
CA ILE A 70 -10.58 -6.57 -2.12
C ILE A 70 -11.18 -6.37 -0.73
N GLU A 71 -12.24 -7.10 -0.39
CA GLU A 71 -12.86 -7.02 0.93
C GLU A 71 -11.89 -7.42 2.04
N GLU A 72 -11.03 -8.40 1.76
CA GLU A 72 -10.00 -8.80 2.72
C GLU A 72 -8.97 -7.71 2.92
N ALA A 73 -8.58 -7.04 1.83
CA ALA A 73 -7.64 -5.93 1.90
C ALA A 73 -8.24 -4.75 2.68
N ILE A 74 -9.52 -4.47 2.47
CA ILE A 74 -10.22 -3.41 3.20
C ILE A 74 -10.26 -3.73 4.69
N ALA A 75 -10.54 -4.98 5.06
CA ALA A 75 -10.56 -5.40 6.45
C ALA A 75 -9.18 -5.24 7.09
N GLU A 76 -8.14 -5.61 6.39
CA GLU A 76 -6.77 -5.48 6.89
C GLU A 76 -6.36 -4.01 7.02
N GLU A 77 -6.76 -3.16 6.08
CA GLU A 77 -6.51 -1.73 6.16
C GLU A 77 -7.11 -1.14 7.44
N LYS A 78 -8.35 -1.50 7.73
CA LYS A 78 -9.02 -1.04 8.96
C LYS A 78 -8.31 -1.54 10.20
N ARG A 79 -7.87 -2.79 10.19
CA ARG A 79 -7.13 -3.37 11.31
C ARG A 79 -5.83 -2.61 11.57
N ILE A 80 -5.08 -2.33 10.50
CA ILE A 80 -3.81 -1.62 10.62
C ILE A 80 -4.01 -0.18 11.05
N LYS A 81 -5.02 0.50 10.51
CA LYS A 81 -5.34 1.88 10.90
C LYS A 81 -5.67 2.00 12.39
N GLY A 82 -6.23 0.95 12.97
CA GLY A 82 -6.53 0.91 14.40
C GLY A 82 -5.33 0.64 15.30
N MET A 83 -4.18 0.32 14.74
CA MET A 83 -2.97 0.07 15.52
C MET A 83 -2.36 1.36 16.03
N SER A 84 -1.65 1.25 17.17
CA SER A 84 -0.81 2.35 17.64
C SER A 84 0.31 2.61 16.65
N ARG A 85 0.89 3.80 16.72
CA ARG A 85 2.04 4.16 15.90
C ARG A 85 3.18 3.16 16.07
N LYS A 86 3.44 2.75 17.29
CA LYS A 86 4.48 1.75 17.60
C LYS A 86 4.21 0.44 16.90
N LYS A 87 2.98 -0.06 16.93
CA LYS A 87 2.62 -1.32 16.29
C LYS A 87 2.75 -1.25 14.78
N LYS A 88 2.35 -0.12 14.16
CA LYS A 88 2.56 0.08 12.73
C LYS A 88 4.04 0.04 12.37
N HIS A 89 4.87 0.69 13.18
CA HIS A 89 6.32 0.67 12.99
C HIS A 89 6.89 -0.74 13.04
N LEU A 90 6.46 -1.52 14.03
CA LEU A 90 6.91 -2.91 14.15
C LEU A 90 6.46 -3.76 12.96
N LEU A 91 5.26 -3.54 12.48
CA LEU A 91 4.74 -4.25 11.32
C LEU A 91 5.62 -4.01 10.09
N VAL A 92 5.96 -2.77 9.82
CA VAL A 92 6.83 -2.41 8.69
C VAL A 92 8.23 -2.98 8.91
N SER A 93 8.81 -2.77 10.09
CA SER A 93 10.19 -3.15 10.38
C SER A 93 10.40 -4.65 10.35
N ALA A 94 9.38 -5.47 10.61
CA ALA A 94 9.47 -6.91 10.54
C ALA A 94 9.82 -7.42 9.14
N LEU A 95 9.34 -6.74 8.09
CA LEU A 95 9.58 -7.12 6.71
C LEU A 95 10.56 -6.19 6.00
N ASN A 96 10.69 -4.96 6.47
CA ASN A 96 11.51 -3.94 5.84
C ASN A 96 12.22 -3.13 6.94
N PRO A 97 13.21 -3.74 7.61
CA PRO A 97 13.84 -3.11 8.79
C PRO A 97 14.53 -1.78 8.47
N GLU A 98 14.97 -1.58 7.24
CA GLU A 98 15.63 -0.34 6.85
C GLU A 98 14.66 0.71 6.31
N TRP A 99 13.37 0.39 6.21
CA TRP A 99 12.35 1.29 5.67
C TRP A 99 12.71 1.82 4.28
N LYS A 100 13.24 0.94 3.44
CA LYS A 100 13.55 1.29 2.05
C LYS A 100 12.28 1.45 1.25
N ASP A 101 12.35 2.24 0.19
CA ASP A 101 11.28 2.29 -0.81
C ASP A 101 11.32 0.98 -1.59
N ILE A 102 10.30 0.16 -1.44
CA ILE A 102 10.23 -1.15 -2.07
C ILE A 102 9.38 -1.18 -3.33
N THR A 103 9.12 -0.03 -3.94
CA THR A 103 8.31 0.05 -5.15
C THR A 103 8.83 -0.88 -6.25
N ASP A 104 10.14 -0.93 -6.44
CA ASP A 104 10.75 -1.74 -7.49
C ASP A 104 10.65 -3.24 -7.22
N ASP A 105 10.35 -3.64 -6.00
CA ASP A 105 10.22 -5.05 -5.62
C ASP A 105 8.79 -5.57 -5.76
N VAL A 106 7.85 -4.71 -6.11
CA VAL A 106 6.43 -5.10 -6.22
C VAL A 106 6.24 -6.00 -7.43
N ILE A 107 5.60 -7.14 -7.18
CA ILE A 107 5.14 -8.05 -8.23
C ILE A 107 3.62 -8.01 -8.21
N GLU A 108 3.05 -7.54 -9.32
CA GLU A 108 1.62 -7.31 -9.40
C GLU A 108 0.97 -8.03 -10.58
#